data_7a54550e9b8dedd784a17a10af50a5ac
#
_entry.id   7a54550e9b8dedd784a17a10af50a5ac
#
_cell.length_a   1.000
_cell.length_b   1.000
_cell.length_c   1.000
_cell.angle_alpha   90.00
_cell.angle_beta   90.00
_cell.angle_gamma   90.00
#
_symmetry.space_group_name_H-M   'P 1'
#
loop_
_entity.id
_entity.type
_entity.pdbx_description
1 polymer ?
#
loop_
_entity_poly.entity_id
_entity_poly.type
_entity_poly.pdbx_seq_one_letter_code
_entity_poly.pdbx_strand_id
1 'polypeptide(L)'
;MKKAISMLLVMGLSAGLLAGCGAKSVSGSEEATAENPMVLTLSHGLSETHTVHIAMEEFAEKVEERTDGRIKVEIFPNAQLGSETESMEQLTAGVIAMTKVASPILATYEEGYNTFGLPYIFDDTEDFYHVMDSDEMHDFFLSTEDEGFVTLTYYTSGARSFYTKDKAIRTPEDLKGLKIPCTGYGVPDRYVGCYGGNAGCNVLW
;
A
#
# COMPACT_ATOMS: atom_id res chain seq x y z
N MET A 1 0.68 65.65 11.93
CA MET A 1 1.71 64.98 11.13
C MET A 1 1.89 63.49 11.47
N LYS A 2 1.91 63.07 12.74
CA LYS A 2 2.10 61.65 13.08
C LYS A 2 0.97 60.69 12.63
N LYS A 3 -0.29 61.14 12.57
CA LYS A 3 -1.45 60.33 12.12
C LYS A 3 -1.50 60.14 10.61
N ALA A 4 -0.99 61.05 9.82
CA ALA A 4 -0.96 60.95 8.35
C ALA A 4 0.14 59.95 7.87
N ILE A 5 1.26 59.89 8.57
CA ILE A 5 2.34 58.98 8.27
C ILE A 5 1.94 57.51 8.57
N SER A 6 1.15 57.30 9.66
CA SER A 6 0.66 55.97 10.02
C SER A 6 -0.35 55.38 8.99
N MET A 7 -1.14 56.26 8.39
CA MET A 7 -2.17 55.87 7.40
C MET A 7 -1.54 55.52 6.03
N LEU A 8 -0.44 56.20 5.67
CA LEU A 8 0.32 55.91 4.45
C LEU A 8 1.11 54.59 4.58
N LEU A 9 1.57 54.23 5.79
CA LEU A 9 2.27 52.95 6.01
C LEU A 9 1.34 51.73 5.95
N VAL A 10 0.08 51.88 6.40
CA VAL A 10 -0.92 50.80 6.33
C VAL A 10 -1.41 50.59 4.90
N MET A 11 -1.53 51.64 4.09
CA MET A 11 -1.91 51.54 2.67
C MET A 11 -0.80 50.93 1.80
N GLY A 12 0.46 51.08 2.18
CA GLY A 12 1.59 50.45 1.47
C GLY A 12 1.70 48.93 1.70
N LEU A 13 1.29 48.45 2.90
CA LEU A 13 1.36 47.00 3.22
C LEU A 13 0.21 46.22 2.58
N SER A 14 -0.96 46.84 2.34
CA SER A 14 -2.10 46.14 1.74
C SER A 14 -1.99 45.98 0.21
N ALA A 15 -1.18 46.79 -0.47
CA ALA A 15 -0.94 46.68 -1.91
C ALA A 15 0.09 45.58 -2.26
N GLY A 16 0.95 45.18 -1.30
CA GLY A 16 1.97 44.15 -1.51
C GLY A 16 1.46 42.71 -1.41
N LEU A 17 0.28 42.50 -0.81
CA LEU A 17 -0.28 41.15 -0.59
C LEU A 17 -1.14 40.64 -1.75
N LEU A 18 -1.48 41.45 -2.74
CA LEU A 18 -2.27 41.07 -3.92
C LEU A 18 -1.43 40.67 -5.15
N ALA A 19 -0.10 40.87 -5.10
CA ALA A 19 0.78 40.51 -6.21
C ALA A 19 1.39 39.10 -6.11
N GLY A 20 1.04 38.32 -5.07
CA GLY A 20 1.62 37.01 -4.79
C GLY A 20 0.83 35.79 -5.25
N CYS A 21 -0.37 35.93 -5.81
CA CYS A 21 -1.15 34.83 -6.37
C CYS A 21 -1.21 34.91 -7.90
N GLY A 22 -0.06 34.91 -8.53
CA GLY A 22 0.09 34.40 -9.88
C GLY A 22 0.13 32.86 -9.78
N ALA A 23 -1.00 32.22 -9.47
CA ALA A 23 -1.16 30.81 -9.79
C ALA A 23 -0.95 30.72 -11.30
N LYS A 24 0.25 30.28 -11.72
CA LYS A 24 0.39 29.65 -13.03
C LYS A 24 -0.67 28.53 -13.00
N SER A 25 -1.76 28.74 -13.71
CA SER A 25 -2.61 27.65 -14.14
C SER A 25 -1.67 26.72 -14.90
N VAL A 26 -1.36 25.58 -14.27
CA VAL A 26 -0.75 24.44 -14.95
C VAL A 26 -1.88 23.88 -15.84
N SER A 27 -2.18 24.61 -16.90
CA SER A 27 -3.02 24.20 -18.00
C SER A 27 -2.07 23.91 -19.16
N GLY A 28 -1.52 22.74 -19.11
CA GLY A 28 -0.68 22.13 -20.10
C GLY A 28 -0.03 20.95 -19.39
N SER A 29 -0.59 19.74 -19.51
CA SER A 29 0.15 18.53 -19.27
C SER A 29 1.31 18.53 -20.26
N GLU A 30 2.50 19.00 -19.83
CA GLU A 30 3.71 18.72 -20.59
C GLU A 30 3.76 17.19 -20.73
N GLU A 31 3.72 16.73 -21.97
CA GLU A 31 3.79 15.31 -22.26
C GLU A 31 5.14 14.79 -21.74
N ALA A 32 5.11 13.75 -20.92
CA ALA A 32 6.31 13.19 -20.32
C ALA A 32 7.26 12.70 -21.42
N THR A 33 8.52 13.10 -21.33
CA THR A 33 9.58 12.74 -22.28
C THR A 33 10.74 12.03 -21.56
N ALA A 34 11.64 11.39 -22.30
CA ALA A 34 12.83 10.79 -21.70
C ALA A 34 13.76 11.79 -20.99
N GLU A 35 13.77 13.06 -21.46
CA GLU A 35 14.55 14.14 -20.83
C GLU A 35 13.82 14.74 -19.62
N ASN A 36 12.48 14.64 -19.58
CA ASN A 36 11.64 15.09 -18.46
C ASN A 36 10.58 14.01 -18.15
N PRO A 37 10.98 12.89 -17.53
CA PRO A 37 10.08 11.78 -17.27
C PRO A 37 9.05 12.11 -16.17
N MET A 38 7.89 11.48 -16.27
CA MET A 38 6.96 11.38 -15.15
C MET A 38 7.55 10.42 -14.12
N VAL A 39 7.71 10.87 -12.87
CA VAL A 39 8.22 10.05 -11.79
C VAL A 39 7.05 9.55 -10.94
N LEU A 40 6.93 8.23 -10.82
CA LEU A 40 5.94 7.55 -9.98
C LEU A 40 6.63 7.02 -8.72
N THR A 41 6.24 7.53 -7.58
CA THR A 41 6.75 7.08 -6.27
C THR A 41 6.09 5.78 -5.85
N LEU A 42 6.88 4.74 -5.49
CA LEU A 42 6.41 3.47 -4.95
C LEU A 42 6.96 3.26 -3.54
N SER A 43 6.08 3.14 -2.53
CA SER A 43 6.44 2.90 -1.14
C SER A 43 6.22 1.46 -0.72
N HIS A 44 7.10 0.90 0.11
CA HIS A 44 6.86 -0.37 0.81
C HIS A 44 7.71 -0.55 2.06
N GLY A 45 7.27 -1.44 2.97
CA GLY A 45 7.93 -1.72 4.25
C GLY A 45 8.99 -2.81 4.23
N LEU A 46 9.26 -3.45 3.08
CA LEU A 46 10.20 -4.59 2.98
C LEU A 46 11.63 -4.10 2.83
N SER A 47 12.61 -4.96 3.19
CA SER A 47 14.03 -4.68 2.95
C SER A 47 14.38 -4.79 1.46
N GLU A 48 15.45 -4.14 1.05
CA GLU A 48 15.99 -4.17 -0.30
C GLU A 48 16.43 -5.58 -0.77
N THR A 49 16.72 -6.47 0.17
CA THR A 49 17.08 -7.87 -0.14
C THR A 49 15.88 -8.81 -0.25
N HIS A 50 14.67 -8.30 -0.03
CA HIS A 50 13.45 -9.11 -0.10
C HIS A 50 13.08 -9.39 -1.55
N THR A 51 12.66 -10.62 -1.87
CA THR A 51 12.30 -11.05 -3.23
C THR A 51 11.22 -10.18 -3.88
N VAL A 52 10.26 -9.68 -3.10
CA VAL A 52 9.22 -8.77 -3.57
C VAL A 52 9.81 -7.40 -3.94
N HIS A 53 10.83 -6.91 -3.22
CA HIS A 53 11.52 -5.67 -3.62
C HIS A 53 12.24 -5.86 -4.96
N ILE A 54 12.95 -6.96 -5.14
CA ILE A 54 13.63 -7.29 -6.40
C ILE A 54 12.63 -7.34 -7.57
N ALA A 55 11.46 -7.93 -7.35
CA ALA A 55 10.40 -7.94 -8.36
C ALA A 55 9.84 -6.54 -8.68
N MET A 56 9.82 -5.63 -7.69
CA MET A 56 9.44 -4.23 -7.92
C MET A 56 10.52 -3.46 -8.69
N GLU A 57 11.81 -3.75 -8.47
CA GLU A 57 12.89 -3.20 -9.28
C GLU A 57 12.77 -3.64 -10.74
N GLU A 58 12.52 -4.93 -11.00
CA GLU A 58 12.26 -5.43 -12.36
C GLU A 58 11.01 -4.78 -13.00
N PHE A 59 9.98 -4.52 -12.19
CA PHE A 59 8.80 -3.79 -12.65
C PHE A 59 9.17 -2.37 -13.05
N ALA A 60 9.94 -1.66 -12.23
CA ALA A 60 10.38 -0.29 -12.50
C ALA A 60 11.20 -0.21 -13.79
N GLU A 61 12.16 -1.13 -13.98
CA GLU A 61 12.96 -1.24 -15.21
C GLU A 61 12.07 -1.47 -16.44
N LYS A 62 11.11 -2.40 -16.36
CA LYS A 62 10.19 -2.68 -17.47
C LYS A 62 9.27 -1.51 -17.80
N VAL A 63 8.86 -0.73 -16.81
CA VAL A 63 8.05 0.49 -17.02
C VAL A 63 8.88 1.52 -17.76
N GLU A 64 10.12 1.78 -17.34
CA GLU A 64 11.02 2.72 -18.01
C GLU A 64 11.30 2.28 -19.45
N GLU A 65 11.64 0.99 -19.67
CA GLU A 65 11.88 0.43 -21.00
C GLU A 65 10.66 0.54 -21.93
N ARG A 66 9.47 0.11 -21.46
CA ARG A 66 8.25 0.11 -22.28
C ARG A 66 7.69 1.49 -22.58
N THR A 67 8.11 2.49 -21.83
CA THR A 67 7.72 3.88 -22.03
C THR A 67 8.79 4.71 -22.71
N ASP A 68 9.87 4.08 -23.21
CA ASP A 68 11.02 4.77 -23.79
C ASP A 68 11.58 5.86 -22.86
N GLY A 69 11.65 5.56 -21.55
CA GLY A 69 12.14 6.48 -20.50
C GLY A 69 11.18 7.60 -20.11
N ARG A 70 9.94 7.62 -20.64
CA ARG A 70 8.96 8.67 -20.31
C ARG A 70 8.37 8.53 -18.91
N ILE A 71 8.36 7.32 -18.33
CA ILE A 71 7.90 7.06 -16.98
C ILE A 71 9.02 6.37 -16.20
N LYS A 72 9.30 6.86 -15.00
CA LYS A 72 10.21 6.26 -14.04
C LYS A 72 9.50 5.93 -12.75
N VAL A 73 9.81 4.76 -12.18
CA VAL A 73 9.30 4.37 -10.86
C VAL A 73 10.45 4.48 -9.86
N GLU A 74 10.28 5.37 -8.88
CA GLU A 74 11.21 5.51 -7.74
C GLU A 74 10.69 4.71 -6.55
N ILE A 75 11.48 3.72 -6.10
CA ILE A 75 11.10 2.81 -5.02
C ILE A 75 11.70 3.28 -3.70
N PHE A 76 10.84 3.35 -2.68
CA PHE A 76 11.18 3.72 -1.30
C PHE A 76 10.95 2.52 -0.38
N PRO A 77 11.99 1.67 -0.14
CA PRO A 77 11.91 0.49 0.72
C PRO A 77 11.97 0.84 2.21
N ASN A 78 11.95 -0.20 3.07
CA ASN A 78 12.19 -0.07 4.52
C ASN A 78 11.26 0.93 5.24
N ALA A 79 10.04 1.12 4.75
CA ALA A 79 9.08 2.09 5.27
C ALA A 79 9.62 3.53 5.34
N GLN A 80 10.47 3.94 4.37
CA GLN A 80 11.05 5.29 4.32
C GLN A 80 9.99 6.38 4.23
N LEU A 81 8.84 6.11 3.62
CA LEU A 81 7.73 7.04 3.50
C LEU A 81 6.64 6.83 4.56
N GLY A 82 6.88 5.97 5.54
CA GLY A 82 5.96 5.64 6.62
C GLY A 82 5.53 4.18 6.62
N SER A 83 4.66 3.83 7.57
CA SER A 83 4.01 2.51 7.68
C SER A 83 3.11 2.22 6.47
N GLU A 84 2.69 0.98 6.30
CA GLU A 84 1.75 0.60 5.24
C GLU A 84 0.42 1.39 5.32
N THR A 85 -0.08 1.67 6.52
CA THR A 85 -1.29 2.49 6.72
C THR A 85 -1.07 3.94 6.28
N GLU A 86 0.04 4.56 6.72
CA GLU A 86 0.40 5.93 6.31
C GLU A 86 0.64 6.02 4.80
N SER A 87 1.23 4.98 4.18
CA SER A 87 1.42 4.91 2.73
C SER A 87 0.08 4.82 1.98
N MET A 88 -0.92 4.10 2.50
CA MET A 88 -2.27 4.09 1.92
C MET A 88 -2.95 5.46 2.03
N GLU A 89 -2.84 6.14 3.16
CA GLU A 89 -3.36 7.50 3.32
C GLU A 89 -2.70 8.49 2.33
N GLN A 90 -1.39 8.38 2.11
CA GLN A 90 -0.67 9.18 1.13
C GLN A 90 -1.07 8.86 -0.31
N LEU A 91 -1.31 7.57 -0.62
CA LEU A 91 -1.78 7.13 -1.93
C LEU A 91 -3.16 7.73 -2.26
N THR A 92 -4.13 7.56 -1.37
CA THR A 92 -5.49 8.07 -1.56
C THR A 92 -5.55 9.60 -1.55
N ALA A 93 -4.60 10.27 -0.90
CA ALA A 93 -4.41 11.72 -0.96
C ALA A 93 -3.64 12.20 -2.23
N GLY A 94 -3.17 11.28 -3.08
CA GLY A 94 -2.40 11.60 -4.29
C GLY A 94 -0.98 12.11 -4.04
N VAL A 95 -0.42 11.87 -2.84
CA VAL A 95 0.95 12.25 -2.48
C VAL A 95 1.98 11.29 -3.06
N ILE A 96 1.68 9.99 -3.06
CA ILE A 96 2.46 8.95 -3.72
C ILE A 96 1.63 8.27 -4.79
N ALA A 97 2.29 7.68 -5.79
CA ALA A 97 1.62 7.06 -6.92
C ALA A 97 1.30 5.58 -6.69
N MET A 98 2.13 4.88 -5.95
CA MET A 98 2.00 3.43 -5.72
C MET A 98 2.46 3.06 -4.31
N THR A 99 1.87 2.00 -3.76
CA THR A 99 2.34 1.39 -2.51
C THR A 99 2.09 -0.12 -2.52
N LYS A 100 2.94 -0.86 -1.83
CA LYS A 100 2.70 -2.27 -1.50
C LYS A 100 2.25 -2.35 -0.05
N VAL A 101 1.07 -2.87 0.16
CA VAL A 101 0.49 -3.08 1.49
C VAL A 101 -0.06 -4.50 1.63
N ALA A 102 -0.27 -4.94 2.86
CA ALA A 102 -0.92 -6.21 3.14
C ALA A 102 -2.44 -6.11 2.95
N SER A 103 -3.10 -7.19 2.49
CA SER A 103 -4.55 -7.23 2.27
C SER A 103 -5.41 -6.77 3.47
N PRO A 104 -5.04 -6.98 4.75
CA PRO A 104 -5.80 -6.45 5.87
C PRO A 104 -5.86 -4.90 5.92
N ILE A 105 -4.90 -4.21 5.35
CA ILE A 105 -4.95 -2.74 5.22
C ILE A 105 -6.00 -2.36 4.17
N LEU A 106 -6.03 -3.05 3.03
CA LEU A 106 -7.02 -2.84 1.98
C LEU A 106 -8.44 -3.15 2.45
N ALA A 107 -8.60 -4.10 3.37
CA ALA A 107 -9.89 -4.47 3.96
C ALA A 107 -10.54 -3.33 4.79
N THR A 108 -9.81 -2.28 5.13
CA THR A 108 -10.38 -1.07 5.75
C THR A 108 -11.08 -0.16 4.74
N TYR A 109 -10.85 -0.36 3.45
CA TYR A 109 -11.47 0.36 2.33
C TYR A 109 -12.53 -0.52 1.64
N GLU A 110 -12.21 -1.78 1.36
CA GLU A 110 -13.10 -2.76 0.73
C GLU A 110 -13.07 -4.07 1.52
N GLU A 111 -14.20 -4.41 2.17
CA GLU A 111 -14.31 -5.57 3.08
C GLU A 111 -13.97 -6.91 2.42
N GLY A 112 -14.13 -7.02 1.11
CA GLY A 112 -13.81 -8.23 0.33
C GLY A 112 -12.36 -8.68 0.52
N TYR A 113 -11.42 -7.76 0.78
CA TYR A 113 -10.01 -8.10 1.06
C TYR A 113 -9.81 -8.92 2.34
N ASN A 114 -10.78 -8.96 3.28
CA ASN A 114 -10.73 -9.85 4.44
C ASN A 114 -10.75 -11.33 4.06
N THR A 115 -11.30 -11.65 2.89
CA THR A 115 -11.36 -13.03 2.38
C THR A 115 -9.97 -13.65 2.29
N PHE A 116 -8.95 -12.89 1.88
CA PHE A 116 -7.56 -13.38 1.79
C PHE A 116 -6.91 -13.70 3.15
N GLY A 117 -7.53 -13.30 4.25
CA GLY A 117 -7.13 -13.65 5.61
C GLY A 117 -7.78 -14.94 6.13
N LEU A 118 -8.73 -15.52 5.39
CA LEU A 118 -9.41 -16.73 5.81
C LEU A 118 -8.50 -17.96 5.63
N PRO A 119 -8.54 -18.88 6.60
CA PRO A 119 -7.79 -20.12 6.49
C PRO A 119 -8.37 -21.05 5.41
N TYR A 120 -7.50 -21.75 4.69
CA TYR A 120 -7.86 -22.80 3.74
C TYR A 120 -8.82 -22.40 2.61
N ILE A 121 -8.80 -21.13 2.19
CA ILE A 121 -9.60 -20.68 1.04
C ILE A 121 -9.02 -21.14 -0.30
N PHE A 122 -7.76 -21.54 -0.32
CA PHE A 122 -7.08 -22.11 -1.46
C PHE A 122 -6.60 -23.51 -1.11
N ASP A 123 -6.81 -24.47 -1.98
CA ASP A 123 -6.42 -25.86 -1.78
C ASP A 123 -4.89 -26.01 -1.85
N ASP A 124 -4.26 -25.32 -2.79
CA ASP A 124 -2.81 -25.30 -2.97
C ASP A 124 -2.33 -24.02 -3.70
N THR A 125 -1.07 -24.00 -4.07
CA THR A 125 -0.46 -22.84 -4.77
C THR A 125 -0.99 -22.69 -6.20
N GLU A 126 -1.35 -23.76 -6.89
CA GLU A 126 -1.88 -23.72 -8.25
C GLU A 126 -3.29 -23.12 -8.22
N ASP A 127 -4.13 -23.57 -7.28
CA ASP A 127 -5.47 -23.01 -7.06
C ASP A 127 -5.40 -21.54 -6.69
N PHE A 128 -4.46 -21.15 -5.81
CA PHE A 128 -4.22 -19.74 -5.49
C PHE A 128 -3.96 -18.89 -6.73
N TYR A 129 -3.03 -19.29 -7.59
CA TYR A 129 -2.74 -18.51 -8.81
C TYR A 129 -3.90 -18.55 -9.80
N HIS A 130 -4.58 -19.70 -9.93
CA HIS A 130 -5.75 -19.80 -10.80
C HIS A 130 -6.86 -18.80 -10.42
N VAL A 131 -7.13 -18.66 -9.12
CA VAL A 131 -8.11 -17.69 -8.62
C VAL A 131 -7.62 -16.27 -8.78
N MET A 132 -6.37 -15.99 -8.35
CA MET A 132 -5.84 -14.62 -8.33
C MET A 132 -5.59 -14.04 -9.72
N ASP A 133 -5.40 -14.89 -10.74
CA ASP A 133 -5.21 -14.48 -12.15
C ASP A 133 -6.54 -14.53 -12.95
N SER A 134 -7.68 -14.78 -12.30
CA SER A 134 -8.99 -14.81 -12.97
C SER A 134 -9.50 -13.42 -13.34
N ASP A 135 -10.39 -13.35 -14.32
CA ASP A 135 -11.07 -12.11 -14.73
C ASP A 135 -11.90 -11.53 -13.57
N GLU A 136 -12.55 -12.39 -12.78
CA GLU A 136 -13.34 -11.98 -11.60
C GLU A 136 -12.46 -11.31 -10.55
N MET A 137 -11.23 -11.82 -10.35
CA MET A 137 -10.30 -11.19 -9.42
C MET A 137 -9.76 -9.88 -9.98
N HIS A 138 -9.53 -9.79 -11.28
CA HIS A 138 -9.16 -8.54 -11.93
C HIS A 138 -10.26 -7.47 -11.74
N ASP A 139 -11.51 -7.81 -11.95
CA ASP A 139 -12.64 -6.91 -11.71
C ASP A 139 -12.72 -6.49 -10.24
N PHE A 140 -12.48 -7.42 -9.31
CA PHE A 140 -12.40 -7.11 -7.88
C PHE A 140 -11.25 -6.13 -7.56
N PHE A 141 -10.09 -6.27 -8.19
CA PHE A 141 -8.96 -5.34 -7.99
C PHE A 141 -9.25 -3.92 -8.48
N LEU A 142 -10.13 -3.76 -9.45
CA LEU A 142 -10.58 -2.47 -9.96
C LEU A 142 -11.74 -1.88 -9.15
N SER A 143 -12.42 -2.67 -8.32
CA SER A 143 -13.62 -2.23 -7.58
C SER A 143 -13.38 -1.10 -6.58
N THR A 144 -12.11 -0.86 -6.22
CA THR A 144 -11.70 0.20 -5.29
C THR A 144 -11.39 1.54 -5.95
N GLU A 145 -11.69 1.71 -7.24
CA GLU A 145 -11.44 2.98 -7.96
C GLU A 145 -12.16 4.17 -7.31
N ASP A 146 -13.39 3.98 -6.85
CA ASP A 146 -14.17 5.01 -6.14
C ASP A 146 -13.58 5.36 -4.76
N GLU A 147 -12.75 4.49 -4.18
CA GLU A 147 -11.99 4.72 -2.94
C GLU A 147 -10.64 5.43 -3.20
N GLY A 148 -10.35 5.76 -4.46
CA GLY A 148 -9.17 6.51 -4.89
C GLY A 148 -7.93 5.67 -5.16
N PHE A 149 -8.07 4.36 -5.32
CA PHE A 149 -6.98 3.47 -5.73
C PHE A 149 -7.50 2.24 -6.48
N VAL A 150 -6.58 1.55 -7.17
CA VAL A 150 -6.82 0.23 -7.75
C VAL A 150 -5.65 -0.70 -7.39
N THR A 151 -5.94 -1.98 -7.25
CA THR A 151 -4.89 -3.00 -7.08
C THR A 151 -4.38 -3.42 -8.46
N LEU A 152 -3.06 -3.26 -8.69
CA LEU A 152 -2.45 -3.60 -9.96
C LEU A 152 -2.01 -5.07 -10.05
N THR A 153 -1.56 -5.63 -8.93
CA THR A 153 -1.05 -7.00 -8.82
C THR A 153 -0.99 -7.43 -7.35
N TYR A 154 -0.64 -8.67 -7.14
CA TYR A 154 -0.53 -9.28 -5.82
C TYR A 154 0.83 -9.98 -5.64
N TYR A 155 1.21 -10.18 -4.39
CA TYR A 155 2.36 -10.99 -4.00
C TYR A 155 1.92 -11.96 -2.91
N THR A 156 2.33 -13.23 -3.04
CA THR A 156 2.07 -14.23 -2.00
C THR A 156 3.18 -14.25 -0.96
N SER A 157 2.81 -14.50 0.30
CA SER A 157 3.75 -14.82 1.37
C SER A 157 3.96 -16.34 1.54
N GLY A 158 3.43 -17.15 0.61
CA GLY A 158 3.45 -18.60 0.67
C GLY A 158 2.52 -19.16 1.75
N ALA A 159 2.64 -20.47 1.97
CA ALA A 159 1.89 -21.17 3.02
C ALA A 159 2.61 -21.09 4.37
N ARG A 160 1.85 -21.12 5.46
CA ARG A 160 2.36 -21.11 6.83
C ARG A 160 1.99 -22.37 7.55
N SER A 161 2.88 -22.84 8.40
CA SER A 161 2.68 -24.03 9.23
C SER A 161 2.96 -23.72 10.69
N PHE A 162 2.31 -24.48 11.58
CA PHE A 162 2.62 -24.43 13.00
C PHE A 162 3.87 -25.23 13.31
N TYR A 163 4.71 -24.69 14.16
CA TYR A 163 5.77 -25.44 14.81
C TYR A 163 5.82 -25.12 16.30
N THR A 164 6.14 -26.12 17.09
CA THR A 164 6.25 -25.99 18.56
C THR A 164 7.53 -26.69 19.01
N LYS A 165 8.00 -26.30 20.20
CA LYS A 165 9.21 -26.89 20.78
C LYS A 165 9.01 -28.33 21.25
N ASP A 166 7.88 -28.60 21.89
CA ASP A 166 7.71 -29.81 22.72
C ASP A 166 6.60 -30.75 22.24
N LYS A 167 5.72 -30.31 21.33
CA LYS A 167 4.55 -31.07 20.91
C LYS A 167 4.29 -30.89 19.40
N ALA A 168 4.19 -31.96 18.65
CA ALA A 168 3.76 -31.88 17.25
C ALA A 168 2.28 -31.52 17.16
N ILE A 169 1.94 -30.58 16.28
CA ILE A 169 0.56 -30.21 15.95
C ILE A 169 0.19 -30.99 14.68
N ARG A 170 -0.81 -31.87 14.78
CA ARG A 170 -1.29 -32.69 13.67
C ARG A 170 -2.79 -32.56 13.46
N THR A 171 -3.51 -32.13 14.50
CA THR A 171 -4.95 -31.94 14.49
C THR A 171 -5.32 -30.62 15.20
N PRO A 172 -6.53 -30.07 14.98
CA PRO A 172 -7.01 -28.88 15.67
C PRO A 172 -7.00 -29.04 17.21
N GLU A 173 -7.25 -30.26 17.71
CA GLU A 173 -7.27 -30.56 19.13
C GLU A 173 -5.90 -30.34 19.78
N ASP A 174 -4.82 -30.52 19.01
CA ASP A 174 -3.45 -30.31 19.49
C ASP A 174 -3.15 -28.86 19.85
N LEU A 175 -3.90 -27.91 19.33
CA LEU A 175 -3.78 -26.48 19.60
C LEU A 175 -4.39 -26.05 20.93
N LYS A 176 -5.25 -26.88 21.54
CA LYS A 176 -5.92 -26.53 22.79
C LYS A 176 -4.92 -26.19 23.88
N GLY A 177 -5.03 -24.99 24.43
CA GLY A 177 -4.18 -24.49 25.51
C GLY A 177 -2.81 -23.98 25.06
N LEU A 178 -2.49 -24.00 23.78
CA LEU A 178 -1.26 -23.39 23.26
C LEU A 178 -1.48 -21.87 23.08
N LYS A 179 -0.45 -21.10 23.42
CA LYS A 179 -0.35 -19.68 23.08
C LYS A 179 0.42 -19.56 21.77
N ILE A 180 -0.30 -19.29 20.70
CA ILE A 180 0.28 -19.16 19.35
C ILE A 180 0.25 -17.68 18.98
N PRO A 181 1.39 -17.05 18.69
CA PRO A 181 1.39 -15.68 18.20
C PRO A 181 0.72 -15.66 16.83
N CYS A 182 -0.27 -14.80 16.70
CA CYS A 182 -0.96 -14.54 15.44
C CYS A 182 -0.49 -13.23 14.85
N THR A 183 -0.34 -13.23 13.54
CA THR A 183 -0.07 -12.03 12.77
C THR A 183 -1.32 -11.71 11.95
N GLY A 184 -2.24 -10.85 12.43
CA GLY A 184 -3.35 -10.46 11.61
C GLY A 184 -4.53 -9.84 12.26
N TYR A 185 -5.22 -9.13 11.44
CA TYR A 185 -6.38 -8.34 11.75
C TYR A 185 -7.65 -9.20 11.64
N GLY A 186 -8.52 -9.10 12.65
CA GLY A 186 -9.96 -9.27 12.45
C GLY A 186 -10.53 -10.68 12.30
N VAL A 187 -9.80 -11.75 12.55
CA VAL A 187 -10.43 -13.08 12.67
C VAL A 187 -11.14 -13.16 14.00
N PRO A 188 -12.47 -13.41 14.03
CA PRO A 188 -13.21 -13.47 15.29
C PRO A 188 -12.60 -14.47 16.27
N ASP A 189 -12.62 -14.16 17.58
CA ASP A 189 -12.07 -14.88 18.73
C ASP A 189 -12.38 -16.39 18.83
N ARG A 190 -13.05 -16.96 17.85
CA ARG A 190 -13.51 -18.35 17.89
C ARG A 190 -12.46 -19.38 17.50
N TYR A 191 -11.39 -18.96 16.80
CA TYR A 191 -10.52 -19.93 16.16
C TYR A 191 -9.16 -20.14 16.81
N VAL A 192 -8.55 -19.13 17.40
CA VAL A 192 -7.39 -19.26 18.31
C VAL A 192 -7.25 -17.95 19.08
N GLY A 193 -7.05 -18.01 20.38
CA GLY A 193 -6.74 -16.81 21.16
C GLY A 193 -5.44 -16.19 20.68
N CYS A 194 -5.52 -15.14 19.88
CA CYS A 194 -4.37 -14.38 19.43
C CYS A 194 -3.88 -13.48 20.57
N TYR A 195 -2.67 -13.68 21.03
CA TYR A 195 -2.03 -12.81 22.00
C TYR A 195 -0.99 -11.90 21.31
N GLY A 196 -1.38 -10.63 21.20
CA GLY A 196 -0.51 -9.46 21.25
C GLY A 196 0.57 -9.23 20.19
N GLY A 197 0.39 -8.20 19.39
CA GLY A 197 1.45 -7.42 18.76
C GLY A 197 1.66 -7.68 17.27
N ASN A 198 1.28 -6.69 16.50
CA ASN A 198 1.72 -6.35 15.13
C ASN A 198 2.26 -7.49 14.27
N ALA A 199 1.41 -8.11 13.52
CA ALA A 199 1.61 -8.71 12.20
C ALA A 199 0.58 -9.80 11.91
N GLY A 200 -0.01 -9.81 10.73
CA GLY A 200 -1.13 -10.60 10.27
C GLY A 200 -1.15 -12.07 10.63
N CYS A 201 -2.25 -12.54 11.21
CA CYS A 201 -2.52 -13.96 11.40
C CYS A 201 -3.09 -14.57 10.12
N ASN A 202 -2.29 -15.34 9.41
CA ASN A 202 -2.83 -16.41 8.59
C ASN A 202 -2.79 -17.67 9.47
N VAL A 203 -3.79 -17.87 10.31
CA VAL A 203 -4.00 -19.13 10.98
C VAL A 203 -4.74 -20.01 10.00
N LEU A 204 -4.06 -21.00 9.48
CA LEU A 204 -4.62 -22.04 8.66
C LEU A 204 -5.35 -23.04 9.55
N TRP A 205 -6.64 -23.06 9.43
CA TRP A 205 -7.55 -24.18 9.70
C TRP A 205 -8.50 -24.31 8.58
#